data_8c511bb0a427fb208ccdd52766c4507d
#
_entry.id   8c511bb0a427fb208ccdd52766c4507d
#
_cell.length_a   1.000
_cell.length_b   1.000
_cell.length_c   1.000
_cell.angle_alpha   90.00
_cell.angle_beta   90.00
_cell.angle_gamma   90.00
#
_symmetry.space_group_name_H-M   'P 1'
#
loop_
_entity.id
_entity.type
_entity.pdbx_description
1 polymer ?
#
loop_
_entity_poly.entity_id
_entity_poly.type
_entity_poly.pdbx_seq_one_letter_code
_entity_poly.pdbx_strand_id
1 'polypeptide(L)'
;MYTEKRRHERARVSINIDWGETAYCLWHDRITSLSVGGCFVQTERELKTGHKIYLRLWLRDGERILRGEVRYCLERVGLGIQFFELMERDKERLAEMVEH
;
A
#
# COMPACT_ATOMS: atom_id res chain seq x y z
N MET A 1 -26.17 8.39 -6.47
CA MET A 1 -25.54 8.17 -6.37
C MET A 1 -24.54 8.05 -6.34
N TYR A 2 -24.07 8.18 -6.19
CA TYR A 2 -23.22 7.94 -6.30
C TYR A 2 -22.36 7.63 -6.01
N THR A 3 -21.82 7.52 -5.93
CA THR A 3 -20.96 7.32 -5.71
C THR A 3 -20.09 6.52 -5.83
N GLU A 4 -19.91 6.03 -6.36
CA GLU A 4 -19.11 5.30 -6.55
C GLU A 4 -17.94 5.61 -6.95
N LYS A 5 -17.60 6.58 -7.35
CA LYS A 5 -16.45 6.93 -7.78
C LYS A 5 -15.48 6.62 -6.76
N ARG A 6 -15.77 6.55 -5.55
CA ARG A 6 -14.85 6.24 -4.60
C ARG A 6 -15.12 4.86 -4.19
N ARG A 7 -14.69 3.91 -4.89
CA ARG A 7 -14.81 2.57 -4.57
C ARG A 7 -14.11 2.23 -3.32
N HIS A 8 -13.01 2.91 -3.00
CA HIS A 8 -12.18 2.60 -1.85
C HIS A 8 -11.95 3.86 -1.05
N GLU A 9 -12.43 3.87 0.17
CA GLU A 9 -12.16 4.95 1.07
C GLU A 9 -10.70 4.99 1.42
N ARG A 10 -10.15 6.17 1.59
CA ARG A 10 -8.77 6.34 1.96
C ARG A 10 -8.67 6.91 3.35
N ALA A 11 -7.70 6.44 4.12
CA ALA A 11 -7.46 6.94 5.46
C ALA A 11 -6.04 7.48 5.53
N ARG A 12 -5.86 8.55 6.28
CA ARG A 12 -4.56 9.09 6.54
C ARG A 12 -3.99 8.27 7.66
N VAL A 13 -2.82 7.69 7.46
CA VAL A 13 -2.21 6.80 8.44
C VAL A 13 -0.73 7.09 8.51
N SER A 14 -0.05 6.41 9.43
CA SER A 14 1.39 6.48 9.52
C SER A 14 1.85 5.10 9.94
N ILE A 15 2.16 4.28 8.97
CA ILE A 15 2.49 2.88 9.19
C ILE A 15 3.87 2.58 8.65
N ASN A 16 4.76 2.11 9.51
CA ASN A 16 6.09 1.71 9.09
C ASN A 16 5.98 0.40 8.33
N ILE A 17 6.67 0.31 7.21
CA ILE A 17 6.68 -0.90 6.41
C ILE A 17 8.08 -1.22 5.95
N ASP A 18 8.27 -2.48 5.62
CA ASP A 18 9.44 -2.90 4.87
C ASP A 18 8.91 -3.22 3.48
N TRP A 19 9.67 -2.89 2.45
CA TRP A 19 9.19 -3.10 1.09
C TRP A 19 10.36 -3.22 0.14
N GLY A 20 10.09 -3.52 -1.09
CA GLY A 20 11.15 -3.63 -2.06
C GLY A 20 10.71 -4.33 -3.33
N GLU A 21 11.69 -4.55 -4.19
CA GLU A 21 11.43 -5.21 -5.46
C GLU A 21 11.42 -6.72 -5.33
N THR A 22 11.84 -7.23 -4.20
CA THR A 22 11.82 -8.67 -3.94
C THR A 22 11.09 -8.93 -2.63
N ALA A 23 10.78 -10.19 -2.39
CA ALA A 23 10.07 -10.58 -1.18
C ALA A 23 10.91 -10.36 0.08
N TYR A 24 12.19 -10.04 -0.06
CA TYR A 24 13.01 -9.75 1.10
C TYR A 24 12.67 -8.40 1.71
N CYS A 25 12.04 -7.51 0.93
CA CYS A 25 11.57 -6.22 1.42
C CYS A 25 12.68 -5.47 2.15
N LEU A 26 13.74 -5.16 1.43
CA LEU A 26 14.94 -4.59 2.04
C LEU A 26 14.90 -3.09 2.33
N TRP A 27 13.89 -2.40 1.85
CA TRP A 27 13.76 -0.96 2.06
C TRP A 27 12.77 -0.68 3.17
N HIS A 28 12.97 0.44 3.87
CA HIS A 28 12.13 0.80 5.02
C HIS A 28 11.59 2.19 4.81
N ASP A 29 10.29 2.32 4.83
CA ASP A 29 9.63 3.60 4.65
C ASP A 29 8.30 3.57 5.37
N ARG A 30 7.42 4.49 5.04
CA ARG A 30 6.16 4.63 5.74
C ARG A 30 5.01 4.79 4.77
N ILE A 31 3.89 4.17 5.08
CA ILE A 31 2.65 4.38 4.36
C ILE A 31 1.94 5.54 5.05
N THR A 32 1.53 6.54 4.28
CA THR A 32 0.85 7.70 4.84
C THR A 32 -0.60 7.81 4.39
N SER A 33 -1.02 6.98 3.44
CA SER A 33 -2.41 6.95 3.00
C SER A 33 -2.72 5.50 2.63
N LEU A 34 -3.84 5.01 3.07
CA LEU A 34 -4.19 3.60 2.89
C LEU A 34 -5.64 3.44 2.51
N SER A 35 -5.90 2.54 1.58
CA SER A 35 -7.24 2.09 1.25
C SER A 35 -7.16 0.59 1.00
N VAL A 36 -8.29 -0.05 0.81
CA VAL A 36 -8.29 -1.47 0.49
C VAL A 36 -7.64 -1.70 -0.88
N GLY A 37 -7.71 -0.72 -1.76
CA GLY A 37 -7.17 -0.86 -3.10
C GLY A 37 -5.71 -0.51 -3.25
N GLY A 38 -5.13 0.24 -2.30
CA GLY A 38 -3.74 0.64 -2.44
C GLY A 38 -3.29 1.56 -1.34
N CYS A 39 -2.11 2.14 -1.54
CA CYS A 39 -1.52 2.99 -0.51
C CYS A 39 -0.56 3.98 -1.16
N PHE A 40 -0.15 4.95 -0.35
CA PHE A 40 0.90 5.87 -0.75
C PHE A 40 2.08 5.62 0.18
N VAL A 41 3.23 5.30 -0.42
CA VAL A 41 4.46 5.05 0.32
C VAL A 41 5.30 6.31 0.26
N GLN A 42 5.61 6.88 1.42
CA GLN A 42 6.44 8.06 1.50
C GLN A 42 7.89 7.62 1.39
N THR A 43 8.54 7.96 0.30
CA THR A 43 9.90 7.52 0.03
C THR A 43 10.55 8.47 -0.97
N GLU A 44 11.87 8.53 -0.94
CA GLU A 44 12.60 9.30 -1.95
C GLU A 44 13.03 8.43 -3.12
N ARG A 45 12.74 7.12 -3.04
CA ARG A 45 13.06 6.23 -4.15
C ARG A 45 12.12 6.49 -5.30
N GLU A 46 12.64 6.35 -6.50
CA GLU A 46 11.83 6.55 -7.70
C GLU A 46 11.75 5.26 -8.47
N LEU A 47 10.54 4.81 -8.73
CA LEU A 47 10.30 3.63 -9.53
C LEU A 47 9.29 3.97 -10.61
N LYS A 48 9.41 3.29 -11.72
CA LYS A 48 8.54 3.59 -12.85
C LYS A 48 7.16 2.97 -12.68
N THR A 49 6.18 3.63 -13.25
CA THR A 49 4.82 3.12 -13.29
C THR A 49 4.83 1.71 -13.86
N GLY A 50 4.08 0.82 -13.24
CA GLY A 50 4.01 -0.57 -13.66
C GLY A 50 4.98 -1.48 -12.94
N HIS A 51 5.93 -0.90 -12.20
CA HIS A 51 6.90 -1.70 -11.47
C HIS A 51 6.21 -2.44 -10.35
N LYS A 52 6.47 -3.73 -10.23
CA LYS A 52 5.84 -4.54 -9.18
C LYS A 52 6.73 -4.64 -7.97
N ILE A 53 6.13 -4.53 -6.82
CA ILE A 53 6.87 -4.51 -5.56
C ILE A 53 6.19 -5.40 -4.54
N TYR A 54 6.89 -5.61 -3.43
CA TYR A 54 6.38 -6.35 -2.29
C TYR A 54 6.36 -5.37 -1.11
N LEU A 55 5.30 -5.47 -0.28
CA LEU A 55 5.18 -4.63 0.89
C LEU A 55 4.91 -5.53 2.09
N ARG A 56 5.79 -5.46 3.09
CA ARG A 56 5.60 -6.24 4.32
C ARG A 56 5.07 -5.29 5.38
N LEU A 57 3.91 -5.61 5.88
CA LEU A 57 3.32 -4.81 6.93
C LEU A 57 2.64 -5.71 7.94
N TRP A 58 2.32 -5.12 9.09
CA TRP A 58 1.72 -5.87 10.17
C TRP A 58 0.26 -5.52 10.26
N LEU A 59 -0.60 -6.48 9.96
CA LEU A 59 -2.01 -6.33 10.06
C LEU A 59 -2.45 -6.89 11.40
N ARG A 60 -3.75 -6.81 11.67
CA ARG A 60 -4.25 -7.22 12.95
C ARG A 60 -3.86 -8.63 13.34
N ASP A 61 -3.91 -9.56 12.42
CA ASP A 61 -3.62 -10.96 12.71
C ASP A 61 -2.21 -11.37 12.30
N GLY A 62 -1.32 -10.41 12.13
CA GLY A 62 0.08 -10.74 11.93
C GLY A 62 0.70 -10.08 10.72
N GLU A 63 1.93 -10.47 10.47
CA GLU A 63 2.72 -9.94 9.39
C GLU A 63 2.23 -10.49 8.05
N ARG A 64 2.11 -9.63 7.06
CA ARG A 64 1.71 -10.06 5.72
C ARG A 64 2.60 -9.37 4.70
N ILE A 65 2.89 -10.08 3.61
CA ILE A 65 3.59 -9.49 2.49
C ILE A 65 2.59 -9.37 1.37
N LEU A 66 2.29 -8.13 0.99
CA LEU A 66 1.32 -7.84 -0.06
C LEU A 66 2.06 -7.50 -1.34
N ARG A 67 1.37 -7.69 -2.46
CA ARG A 67 1.92 -7.33 -3.76
C ARG A 67 1.34 -6.01 -4.20
N GLY A 68 2.16 -5.16 -4.76
CA GLY A 68 1.70 -3.87 -5.25
C GLY A 68 2.34 -3.50 -6.57
N GLU A 69 1.70 -2.58 -7.27
CA GLU A 69 2.20 -2.08 -8.52
C GLU A 69 2.26 -0.57 -8.44
N VAL A 70 3.37 0.00 -8.87
CA VAL A 70 3.54 1.45 -8.86
C VAL A 70 2.63 2.05 -9.91
N ARG A 71 1.74 2.95 -9.50
CA ARG A 71 0.82 3.61 -10.41
C ARG A 71 1.31 5.01 -10.77
N TYR A 72 2.01 5.67 -9.86
CA TYR A 72 2.61 6.96 -10.15
C TYR A 72 3.70 7.23 -9.12
N CYS A 73 4.59 8.14 -9.50
CA CYS A 73 5.71 8.51 -8.66
C CYS A 73 5.73 10.03 -8.54
N LEU A 74 5.73 10.53 -7.31
CA LEU A 74 5.93 11.94 -7.05
C LEU A 74 7.36 12.07 -6.58
N GLU A 75 8.18 12.63 -7.44
CA GLU A 75 9.60 12.71 -7.21
C GLU A 75 9.98 13.22 -5.84
N ARG A 76 10.78 12.43 -5.13
CA ARG A 76 11.22 12.74 -3.76
C ARG A 76 10.14 12.82 -2.72
N VAL A 77 8.92 12.49 -3.06
CA VAL A 77 7.80 12.52 -2.14
C VAL A 77 7.30 11.11 -1.87
N GLY A 78 7.04 10.35 -2.92
CA GLY A 78 6.57 9.01 -2.70
C GLY A 78 5.94 8.37 -3.91
N LEU A 79 5.39 7.19 -3.69
CA LEU A 79 4.84 6.35 -4.73
C LEU A 79 3.39 6.00 -4.43
N GLY A 80 2.55 6.13 -5.44
CA GLY A 80 1.18 5.62 -5.34
C GLY A 80 1.18 4.18 -5.78
N ILE A 81 0.67 3.30 -4.93
CA ILE A 81 0.72 1.87 -5.13
C ILE A 81 -0.68 1.30 -5.19
N GLN A 82 -0.93 0.42 -6.14
CA GLN A 82 -2.17 -0.32 -6.20
C GLN A 82 -1.87 -1.76 -5.80
N PHE A 83 -2.61 -2.30 -4.85
CA PHE A 83 -2.43 -3.70 -4.47
C PHE A 83 -3.01 -4.60 -5.54
N PHE A 84 -2.45 -5.79 -5.68
CA PHE A 84 -3.02 -6.78 -6.58
C PHE A 84 -2.86 -8.16 -5.94
N GLU A 85 -3.71 -9.08 -6.37
CA GLU A 85 -3.69 -10.45 -5.86
C GLU A 85 -3.86 -10.53 -4.34
N LEU A 86 -4.70 -9.66 -3.81
CA LEU A 86 -4.98 -9.69 -2.38
C LEU A 86 -5.91 -10.84 -2.05
N MET A 87 -5.62 -11.51 -0.93
CA MET A 87 -6.53 -12.52 -0.43
C MET A 87 -7.68 -11.82 0.29
N GLU A 88 -8.81 -12.49 0.36
CA GLU A 88 -9.98 -11.92 0.99
C GLU A 88 -9.69 -11.49 2.42
N ARG A 89 -8.93 -12.30 3.13
CA ARG A 89 -8.53 -11.99 4.49
C ARG A 89 -7.76 -10.68 4.56
N ASP A 90 -6.87 -10.45 3.60
CA ASP A 90 -6.08 -9.23 3.60
C ASP A 90 -6.97 -8.01 3.37
N LYS A 91 -7.97 -8.17 2.49
CA LYS A 91 -8.89 -7.08 2.23
C LYS A 91 -9.66 -6.70 3.49
N GLU A 92 -10.08 -7.71 4.24
CA GLU A 92 -10.82 -7.47 5.47
C GLU A 92 -9.96 -6.75 6.49
N ARG A 93 -8.70 -7.16 6.63
CA ARG A 93 -7.82 -6.53 7.60
C ARG A 93 -7.48 -5.10 7.21
N LEU A 94 -7.31 -4.87 5.91
CA LEU A 94 -7.04 -3.51 5.43
C LEU A 94 -8.26 -2.63 5.64
N ALA A 95 -9.45 -3.17 5.42
CA ALA A 95 -10.67 -2.41 5.63
C ALA A 95 -10.80 -1.99 7.09
N GLU A 96 -10.42 -2.85 8.01
CA GLU A 96 -10.45 -2.51 9.43
C GLU A 96 -9.52 -1.35 9.73
N MET A 97 -8.36 -1.34 9.12
CA MET A 97 -7.41 -0.27 9.35
C MET A 97 -7.91 1.06 8.80
N VAL A 98 -8.58 1.01 7.68
CA VAL A 98 -9.08 2.23 7.04
C VAL A 98 -10.25 2.82 7.81
N GLU A 99 -11.05 1.97 8.43
CA GLU A 99 -12.24 2.43 9.14
C GLU A 99 -11.94 3.14 10.45
N HIS A 100 -10.73 3.12 10.90
CA HIS A 100 -10.36 3.82 12.13
C HIS A 100 -9.53 5.04 11.81
#